data_d9364ad7d93795e55e83df038da5ce0e
#
_entry.id   d9364ad7d93795e55e83df038da5ce0e
#
_cell.length_a   1.000
_cell.length_b   1.000
_cell.length_c   1.000
_cell.angle_alpha   90.00
_cell.angle_beta   90.00
_cell.angle_gamma   90.00
#
_symmetry.space_group_name_H-M   'P 1'
#
loop_
_entity.id
_entity.type
_entity.pdbx_description
1 polymer ?
#
loop_
_entity_poly.entity_id
_entity_poly.type
_entity_poly.pdbx_seq_one_letter_code
_entity_poly.pdbx_strand_id
1 'polypeptide(L)'
;AIMKYGVGVKCATITPNAARVDEYGLKKQWASPNGTIRGILDGTVFRAPILVNNVHPFVRTWTKPIHIGRHAYGDVYMNREIKVPGPGTGELVFTPRGGGEPIRKVIQEFESSGVLQGIHNTVPSIRSFAAACFTYAMDQTIDLWFSTKDTISKIYDAEFRRIFEEEYEANWKEKFEEAGIEYFFTLIDDAVARIMKSEGGMLWACKNYDGDVMSDMLASANGSLAMMTSVLVSPHGYFEYEAAHGTVQKHYYKHLEGETTSTNSMALIFAWTGCLKKRAELDETPEVGEFAKKIEEASIETVESGAMPGDLMRVADPDPKNRQVSTEEFIDCIREKLEEKL
;
A
#
# COMPACT_ATOMS: atom_id res chain seq x y z
N ALA A 1 18.97 5.09 6.45
CA ALA A 1 19.34 5.38 5.06
C ALA A 1 18.33 6.36 4.45
N ILE A 2 17.03 6.03 4.41
CA ILE A 2 15.97 6.84 3.75
C ILE A 2 15.99 8.30 4.24
N MET A 3 15.98 8.53 5.56
CA MET A 3 16.03 9.89 6.14
C MET A 3 17.30 10.67 5.78
N LYS A 4 18.40 9.98 5.45
CA LYS A 4 19.66 10.63 5.03
C LYS A 4 19.65 11.03 3.56
N TYR A 5 19.05 10.20 2.71
CA TYR A 5 19.12 10.34 1.26
C TYR A 5 17.80 10.82 0.62
N GLY A 6 16.75 11.00 1.42
CA GLY A 6 15.43 11.46 0.97
C GLY A 6 14.57 10.36 0.34
N VAL A 7 15.20 9.35 -0.25
CA VAL A 7 14.50 8.26 -0.94
C VAL A 7 15.22 6.92 -0.75
N GLY A 8 14.48 5.83 -0.82
CA GLY A 8 15.03 4.47 -0.83
C GLY A 8 14.07 3.43 -1.36
N VAL A 9 14.62 2.27 -1.68
CA VAL A 9 13.86 1.06 -2.04
C VAL A 9 14.10 0.00 -0.99
N LYS A 10 13.07 -0.75 -0.66
CA LYS A 10 13.23 -2.01 0.07
C LYS A 10 12.55 -3.16 -0.67
N CYS A 11 13.12 -4.33 -0.54
CA CYS A 11 12.46 -5.57 -0.95
C CYS A 11 11.36 -5.97 0.04
N ALA A 12 10.50 -6.90 -0.36
CA ALA A 12 9.56 -7.54 0.54
C ALA A 12 10.29 -8.16 1.74
N THR A 13 9.72 -8.06 2.93
CA THR A 13 10.31 -8.54 4.17
C THR A 13 9.41 -9.56 4.84
N ILE A 14 10.01 -10.47 5.60
CA ILE A 14 9.31 -11.48 6.39
C ILE A 14 9.10 -10.96 7.81
N THR A 15 7.85 -11.00 8.29
CA THR A 15 7.57 -10.87 9.73
C THR A 15 7.71 -12.27 10.36
N PRO A 16 8.72 -12.51 11.23
CA PRO A 16 8.98 -13.84 11.73
C PRO A 16 7.88 -14.27 12.73
N ASN A 17 7.36 -15.48 12.55
CA ASN A 17 6.61 -16.22 13.57
C ASN A 17 7.56 -17.16 14.35
N ALA A 18 7.05 -17.92 15.29
CA ALA A 18 7.88 -18.82 16.10
C ALA A 18 8.72 -19.80 15.27
N ALA A 19 8.12 -20.42 14.25
CA ALA A 19 8.83 -21.34 13.35
C ALA A 19 9.95 -20.64 12.57
N ARG A 20 9.77 -19.37 12.19
CA ARG A 20 10.78 -18.57 11.49
C ARG A 20 11.94 -18.16 12.38
N VAL A 21 11.70 -18.00 13.68
CA VAL A 21 12.78 -17.73 14.66
C VAL A 21 13.77 -18.86 14.64
N ASP A 22 13.30 -20.11 14.67
CA ASP A 22 14.14 -21.30 14.65
C ASP A 22 14.82 -21.48 13.28
N GLU A 23 14.06 -21.38 12.18
CA GLU A 23 14.55 -21.54 10.81
C GLU A 23 15.71 -20.57 10.48
N TYR A 24 15.60 -19.32 10.90
CA TYR A 24 16.60 -18.28 10.59
C TYR A 24 17.58 -18.00 11.74
N GLY A 25 17.54 -18.78 12.82
CA GLY A 25 18.41 -18.60 13.98
C GLY A 25 18.28 -17.21 14.64
N LEU A 26 17.08 -16.68 14.68
CA LEU A 26 16.83 -15.35 15.25
C LEU A 26 16.84 -15.39 16.76
N LYS A 27 17.29 -14.31 17.41
CA LYS A 27 17.30 -14.18 18.88
C LYS A 27 15.91 -14.04 19.50
N LYS A 28 14.93 -13.60 18.71
CA LYS A 28 13.53 -13.41 19.15
C LYS A 28 12.62 -13.21 17.95
N GLN A 29 11.31 -13.27 18.19
CA GLN A 29 10.29 -12.86 17.23
C GLN A 29 10.27 -11.32 17.15
N TRP A 30 10.79 -10.79 16.04
CA TRP A 30 10.82 -9.36 15.78
C TRP A 30 9.45 -8.85 15.30
N ALA A 31 9.17 -7.56 15.58
CA ALA A 31 8.02 -6.88 14.99
C ALA A 31 8.18 -6.78 13.46
N SER A 32 7.07 -6.52 12.77
CA SER A 32 7.09 -6.33 11.32
C SER A 32 8.09 -5.23 10.90
N PRO A 33 9.07 -5.53 10.02
CA PRO A 33 9.97 -4.53 9.49
C PRO A 33 9.22 -3.40 8.75
N ASN A 34 8.19 -3.75 7.97
CA ASN A 34 7.34 -2.78 7.28
C ASN A 34 6.62 -1.87 8.27
N GLY A 35 5.95 -2.43 9.28
CA GLY A 35 5.28 -1.65 10.32
C GLY A 35 6.24 -0.74 11.09
N THR A 36 7.46 -1.21 11.34
CA THR A 36 8.52 -0.42 12.00
C THR A 36 8.98 0.76 11.14
N ILE A 37 9.28 0.55 9.86
CA ILE A 37 9.71 1.61 8.94
C ILE A 37 8.60 2.64 8.77
N ARG A 38 7.38 2.19 8.50
CA ARG A 38 6.21 3.07 8.34
C ARG A 38 5.91 3.87 9.61
N GLY A 39 6.02 3.24 10.78
CA GLY A 39 5.84 3.93 12.07
C GLY A 39 6.91 4.99 12.37
N ILE A 40 8.12 4.84 11.84
CA ILE A 40 9.21 5.82 11.98
C ILE A 40 9.05 6.97 10.97
N LEU A 41 8.71 6.66 9.74
CA LEU A 41 8.61 7.64 8.65
C LEU A 41 7.28 8.40 8.69
N ASP A 42 6.22 7.79 9.27
CA ASP A 42 4.83 8.25 9.13
C ASP A 42 4.43 8.42 7.66
N GLY A 43 3.22 8.87 7.38
CA GLY A 43 2.79 9.25 6.05
C GLY A 43 1.72 8.36 5.43
N THR A 44 1.71 8.33 4.11
CA THR A 44 0.71 7.65 3.30
C THR A 44 1.38 6.71 2.31
N VAL A 45 0.91 5.46 2.26
CA VAL A 45 1.29 4.51 1.21
C VAL A 45 0.31 4.66 0.05
N PHE A 46 0.82 5.10 -1.10
CA PHE A 46 0.05 5.10 -2.34
C PHE A 46 0.36 3.85 -3.15
N ARG A 47 -0.70 3.20 -3.62
CA ARG A 47 -0.64 2.01 -4.47
C ARG A 47 -1.46 2.25 -5.73
N ALA A 48 -0.86 1.96 -6.88
CA ALA A 48 -1.50 2.11 -8.18
C ALA A 48 -1.28 0.84 -9.02
N PRO A 49 -2.27 0.38 -9.80
CA PRO A 49 -2.11 -0.79 -10.64
C PRO A 49 -1.13 -0.50 -11.80
N ILE A 50 -0.29 -1.48 -12.12
CA ILE A 50 0.49 -1.52 -13.35
C ILE A 50 -0.40 -2.11 -14.43
N LEU A 51 -0.79 -1.31 -15.40
CA LEU A 51 -1.71 -1.73 -16.46
C LEU A 51 -0.94 -2.24 -17.67
N VAL A 52 -1.43 -3.33 -18.27
CA VAL A 52 -0.98 -3.90 -19.53
C VAL A 52 -2.19 -4.24 -20.38
N ASN A 53 -2.10 -4.09 -21.69
CA ASN A 53 -3.24 -4.18 -22.59
C ASN A 53 -3.83 -5.58 -22.75
N ASN A 54 -3.08 -6.62 -22.40
CA ASN A 54 -3.46 -8.02 -22.54
C ASN A 54 -3.84 -8.72 -21.23
N VAL A 55 -3.97 -7.94 -20.14
CA VAL A 55 -4.50 -8.44 -18.84
C VAL A 55 -5.57 -7.47 -18.35
N HIS A 56 -6.80 -7.95 -18.27
CA HIS A 56 -7.95 -7.13 -17.87
C HIS A 56 -8.36 -7.42 -16.43
N PRO A 57 -8.91 -6.41 -15.71
CA PRO A 57 -9.48 -6.63 -14.40
C PRO A 57 -10.61 -7.68 -14.43
N PHE A 58 -10.71 -8.50 -13.37
CA PHE A 58 -11.84 -9.43 -13.19
C PHE A 58 -13.17 -8.69 -13.05
N VAL A 59 -13.14 -7.44 -12.58
CA VAL A 59 -14.31 -6.56 -12.54
C VAL A 59 -14.37 -5.80 -13.87
N ARG A 60 -15.22 -6.26 -14.77
CA ARG A 60 -15.30 -5.76 -16.16
C ARG A 60 -15.70 -4.29 -16.29
N THR A 61 -16.29 -3.69 -15.27
CA THR A 61 -16.65 -2.28 -15.26
C THR A 61 -15.46 -1.36 -15.01
N TRP A 62 -14.35 -1.87 -14.47
CA TRP A 62 -13.17 -1.06 -14.21
C TRP A 62 -12.41 -0.79 -15.51
N THR A 63 -12.68 0.36 -16.09
CA THR A 63 -12.02 0.86 -17.31
C THR A 63 -10.93 1.88 -17.03
N LYS A 64 -10.86 2.34 -15.78
CA LYS A 64 -9.86 3.30 -15.28
C LYS A 64 -9.20 2.75 -14.02
N PRO A 65 -7.91 3.07 -13.77
CA PRO A 65 -7.23 2.58 -12.59
C PRO A 65 -7.87 3.08 -11.29
N ILE A 66 -7.91 2.22 -10.29
CA ILE A 66 -8.29 2.56 -8.91
C ILE A 66 -7.02 2.59 -8.09
N HIS A 67 -6.72 3.76 -7.53
CA HIS A 67 -5.56 3.95 -6.66
C HIS A 67 -5.98 3.81 -5.20
N ILE A 68 -5.06 3.36 -4.33
CA ILE A 68 -5.26 3.34 -2.87
C ILE A 68 -4.33 4.34 -2.22
N GLY A 69 -4.90 5.16 -1.32
CA GLY A 69 -4.16 5.93 -0.33
C GLY A 69 -4.33 5.29 1.04
N ARG A 70 -3.30 4.58 1.55
CA ARG A 70 -3.32 3.92 2.85
C ARG A 70 -2.60 4.77 3.88
N HIS A 71 -3.26 5.11 4.99
CA HIS A 71 -2.57 5.71 6.13
C HIS A 71 -1.51 4.76 6.68
N ALA A 72 -0.27 5.21 6.83
CA ALA A 72 0.84 4.33 7.21
C ALA A 72 1.07 4.24 8.72
N TYR A 73 0.38 5.04 9.51
CA TYR A 73 0.57 5.18 10.96
C TYR A 73 -0.61 4.62 11.77
N GLY A 74 -0.32 4.23 13.00
CA GLY A 74 -1.34 3.85 13.98
C GLY A 74 -2.13 2.60 13.63
N ASP A 75 -3.39 2.58 14.12
CA ASP A 75 -4.34 1.51 13.89
C ASP A 75 -3.84 0.14 14.40
N VAL A 76 -4.30 -0.96 13.85
CA VAL A 76 -3.92 -2.33 14.22
C VAL A 76 -2.40 -2.56 14.11
N TYR A 77 -1.72 -1.88 13.20
CA TYR A 77 -0.27 -2.03 12.97
C TYR A 77 0.62 -1.46 14.09
N MET A 78 0.07 -0.61 14.95
CA MET A 78 0.77 -0.05 16.11
C MET A 78 0.04 -0.38 17.43
N ASN A 79 -0.67 -1.49 17.46
CA ASN A 79 -1.43 -1.93 18.61
C ASN A 79 -0.57 -2.29 19.83
N ARG A 80 -1.25 -2.42 20.97
CA ARG A 80 -0.74 -3.09 22.18
C ARG A 80 -1.76 -4.11 22.63
N GLU A 81 -1.29 -5.30 22.95
CA GLU A 81 -2.15 -6.44 23.27
C GLU A 81 -1.86 -7.00 24.65
N ILE A 82 -2.89 -7.45 25.32
CA ILE A 82 -2.83 -8.13 26.61
C ILE A 82 -3.60 -9.43 26.50
N LYS A 83 -2.97 -10.53 26.94
CA LYS A 83 -3.66 -11.79 27.19
C LYS A 83 -4.27 -11.72 28.59
N VAL A 84 -5.59 -11.71 28.69
CA VAL A 84 -6.32 -11.67 29.94
C VAL A 84 -6.36 -13.09 30.54
N PRO A 85 -5.78 -13.32 31.73
CA PRO A 85 -5.63 -14.68 32.29
C PRO A 85 -6.90 -15.25 32.94
N GLY A 86 -7.87 -14.41 33.31
CA GLY A 86 -9.10 -14.82 34.02
C GLY A 86 -10.02 -13.65 34.32
N PRO A 87 -10.95 -13.78 35.25
CA PRO A 87 -11.89 -12.73 35.59
C PRO A 87 -11.21 -11.43 36.01
N GLY A 88 -11.80 -10.29 35.63
CA GLY A 88 -11.30 -8.95 35.94
C GLY A 88 -11.82 -7.87 34.99
N THR A 89 -11.45 -6.63 35.28
CA THR A 89 -11.88 -5.45 34.52
C THR A 89 -10.82 -5.02 33.52
N GLY A 90 -11.18 -4.90 32.24
CA GLY A 90 -10.36 -4.28 31.19
C GLY A 90 -10.71 -2.81 31.01
N GLU A 91 -9.72 -1.91 31.12
CA GLU A 91 -9.91 -0.46 31.01
C GLU A 91 -9.02 0.17 29.94
N LEU A 92 -9.54 1.24 29.32
CA LEU A 92 -8.74 2.21 28.58
C LEU A 92 -8.51 3.43 29.48
N VAL A 93 -7.25 3.81 29.67
CA VAL A 93 -6.87 4.91 30.57
C VAL A 93 -5.99 5.92 29.83
N PHE A 94 -6.36 7.20 29.90
CA PHE A 94 -5.52 8.30 29.47
C PHE A 94 -5.12 9.16 30.67
N THR A 95 -3.82 9.32 30.90
CA THR A 95 -3.27 10.13 32.00
C THR A 95 -2.61 11.38 31.42
N PRO A 96 -3.12 12.61 31.71
CA PRO A 96 -2.53 13.85 31.23
C PRO A 96 -1.13 14.07 31.80
N ARG A 97 -0.15 14.48 30.96
CA ARG A 97 1.22 14.79 31.44
C ARG A 97 1.30 16.05 32.31
N GLY A 98 0.41 17.01 32.08
CA GLY A 98 0.38 18.29 32.82
C GLY A 98 -0.32 18.23 34.19
N GLY A 99 -0.69 17.04 34.67
CA GLY A 99 -1.54 16.83 35.84
C GLY A 99 -3.04 16.88 35.47
N GLY A 100 -3.89 16.48 36.39
CA GLY A 100 -5.33 16.33 36.20
C GLY A 100 -5.79 14.90 36.39
N GLU A 101 -7.09 14.72 36.52
CA GLU A 101 -7.68 13.40 36.71
C GLU A 101 -7.55 12.52 35.44
N PRO A 102 -7.14 11.25 35.57
CA PRO A 102 -7.14 10.34 34.45
C PRO A 102 -8.54 10.09 33.88
N ILE A 103 -8.65 10.08 32.57
CA ILE A 103 -9.87 9.65 31.88
C ILE A 103 -9.86 8.11 31.81
N ARG A 104 -10.89 7.47 32.35
CA ARG A 104 -11.03 6.01 32.36
C ARG A 104 -12.30 5.58 31.66
N LYS A 105 -12.19 4.50 30.88
CA LYS A 105 -13.33 3.85 30.24
C LYS A 105 -13.18 2.34 30.40
N VAL A 106 -14.14 1.71 31.02
CA VAL A 106 -14.24 0.25 31.06
C VAL A 106 -14.51 -0.23 29.62
N ILE A 107 -13.70 -1.16 29.15
CA ILE A 107 -13.87 -1.83 27.86
C ILE A 107 -14.75 -3.05 28.06
N GLN A 108 -14.40 -3.89 29.08
CA GLN A 108 -15.09 -5.14 29.33
C GLN A 108 -14.87 -5.61 30.78
N GLU A 109 -15.94 -6.13 31.39
CA GLU A 109 -15.87 -6.98 32.57
C GLU A 109 -15.70 -8.44 32.12
N PHE A 110 -14.54 -9.01 32.39
CA PHE A 110 -14.22 -10.38 32.01
C PHE A 110 -14.66 -11.34 33.14
N GLU A 111 -15.41 -12.36 32.80
CA GLU A 111 -15.76 -13.46 33.68
C GLU A 111 -14.86 -14.68 33.42
N SER A 112 -14.04 -14.64 32.38
CA SER A 112 -13.10 -15.70 32.00
C SER A 112 -11.85 -15.12 31.35
N SER A 113 -10.92 -15.99 30.93
CA SER A 113 -9.78 -15.57 30.11
C SER A 113 -10.22 -14.98 28.78
N GLY A 114 -9.43 -14.04 28.23
CA GLY A 114 -9.70 -13.36 26.99
C GLY A 114 -8.49 -12.63 26.45
N VAL A 115 -8.74 -11.65 25.57
CA VAL A 115 -7.72 -10.79 24.98
C VAL A 115 -8.19 -9.33 24.97
N LEU A 116 -7.25 -8.41 25.13
CA LEU A 116 -7.46 -6.97 24.96
C LEU A 116 -6.49 -6.43 23.92
N GLN A 117 -6.97 -5.51 23.11
CA GLN A 117 -6.17 -4.77 22.15
C GLN A 117 -6.46 -3.27 22.25
N GLY A 118 -5.40 -2.47 22.38
CA GLY A 118 -5.46 -1.01 22.29
C GLY A 118 -4.87 -0.53 20.98
N ILE A 119 -5.60 0.35 20.27
CA ILE A 119 -5.14 1.05 19.07
C ILE A 119 -5.15 2.56 19.30
N HIS A 120 -4.41 3.30 18.50
CA HIS A 120 -4.35 4.77 18.61
C HIS A 120 -4.07 5.41 17.27
N ASN A 121 -4.31 6.71 17.22
CA ASN A 121 -3.80 7.58 16.17
C ASN A 121 -3.54 8.98 16.73
N THR A 122 -2.94 9.86 15.94
CA THR A 122 -2.69 11.26 16.32
C THR A 122 -3.27 12.22 15.30
N VAL A 123 -3.82 13.34 15.77
CA VAL A 123 -4.38 14.38 14.89
C VAL A 123 -3.39 14.87 13.84
N PRO A 124 -2.10 15.16 14.16
CA PRO A 124 -1.14 15.56 13.15
C PRO A 124 -0.93 14.51 12.06
N SER A 125 -0.86 13.21 12.42
CA SER A 125 -0.69 12.13 11.44
C SER A 125 -1.92 11.97 10.54
N ILE A 126 -3.14 12.03 11.10
CA ILE A 126 -4.38 12.00 10.32
C ILE A 126 -4.44 13.18 9.34
N ARG A 127 -4.07 14.39 9.80
CA ARG A 127 -4.06 15.59 8.96
C ARG A 127 -3.05 15.51 7.83
N SER A 128 -1.86 15.00 8.09
CA SER A 128 -0.85 14.78 7.04
C SER A 128 -1.31 13.73 6.03
N PHE A 129 -2.00 12.68 6.48
CA PHE A 129 -2.61 11.69 5.61
C PHE A 129 -3.67 12.31 4.69
N ALA A 130 -4.57 13.12 5.24
CA ALA A 130 -5.58 13.83 4.46
C ALA A 130 -4.93 14.72 3.39
N ALA A 131 -4.01 15.60 3.80
CA ALA A 131 -3.29 16.50 2.90
C ALA A 131 -2.55 15.74 1.77
N ALA A 132 -1.88 14.62 2.10
CA ALA A 132 -1.22 13.78 1.11
C ALA A 132 -2.19 13.17 0.09
N CYS A 133 -3.37 12.71 0.54
CA CYS A 133 -4.41 12.17 -0.34
C CYS A 133 -4.98 13.25 -1.28
N PHE A 134 -5.28 14.45 -0.77
CA PHE A 134 -5.74 15.57 -1.59
C PHE A 134 -4.67 15.99 -2.61
N THR A 135 -3.40 16.10 -2.21
CA THR A 135 -2.29 16.41 -3.11
C THR A 135 -2.18 15.36 -4.23
N TYR A 136 -2.20 14.08 -3.87
CA TYR A 136 -2.11 12.99 -4.84
C TYR A 136 -3.28 13.01 -5.85
N ALA A 137 -4.51 13.22 -5.36
CA ALA A 137 -5.68 13.30 -6.23
C ALA A 137 -5.59 14.46 -7.22
N MET A 138 -5.12 15.63 -6.77
CA MET A 138 -4.83 16.78 -7.64
C MET A 138 -3.76 16.49 -8.68
N ASP A 139 -2.62 15.92 -8.26
CA ASP A 139 -1.50 15.60 -9.16
C ASP A 139 -1.90 14.60 -10.24
N GLN A 140 -2.78 13.64 -9.91
CA GLN A 140 -3.29 12.65 -10.85
C GLN A 140 -4.57 13.08 -11.58
N THR A 141 -5.19 14.19 -11.18
CA THR A 141 -6.49 14.66 -11.70
C THR A 141 -7.56 13.56 -11.63
N ILE A 142 -7.74 12.97 -10.45
CA ILE A 142 -8.70 11.90 -10.16
C ILE A 142 -9.53 12.21 -8.91
N ASP A 143 -10.74 11.67 -8.84
CA ASP A 143 -11.59 11.84 -7.66
C ASP A 143 -10.94 11.25 -6.41
N LEU A 144 -11.27 11.83 -5.26
CA LEU A 144 -10.85 11.32 -3.95
C LEU A 144 -12.06 10.73 -3.21
N TRP A 145 -12.05 9.42 -3.01
CA TRP A 145 -13.01 8.73 -2.15
C TRP A 145 -12.36 8.44 -0.80
N PHE A 146 -12.99 8.87 0.27
CA PHE A 146 -12.54 8.54 1.63
C PHE A 146 -13.60 7.72 2.35
N SER A 147 -13.18 6.71 3.11
CA SER A 147 -14.12 5.83 3.82
C SER A 147 -13.64 5.45 5.21
N THR A 148 -14.60 5.39 6.14
CA THR A 148 -14.44 4.88 7.50
C THR A 148 -15.70 4.16 7.97
N LYS A 149 -15.75 3.69 9.21
CA LYS A 149 -16.97 3.15 9.83
C LYS A 149 -17.40 4.02 11.02
N ASP A 150 -17.52 5.32 10.82
CA ASP A 150 -17.83 6.32 11.85
C ASP A 150 -19.19 6.11 12.54
N THR A 151 -20.12 5.44 11.90
CA THR A 151 -21.41 5.02 12.50
C THR A 151 -21.24 4.03 13.65
N ILE A 152 -20.16 3.27 13.70
CA ILE A 152 -19.79 2.32 14.74
C ILE A 152 -18.69 2.88 15.62
N SER A 153 -17.59 3.32 15.03
CA SER A 153 -16.44 3.93 15.71
C SER A 153 -16.63 5.46 15.80
N LYS A 154 -17.57 5.86 16.69
CA LYS A 154 -18.10 7.24 16.77
C LYS A 154 -17.13 8.30 17.28
N ILE A 155 -15.94 7.91 17.73
CA ILE A 155 -14.86 8.82 18.15
C ILE A 155 -13.66 8.63 17.24
N TYR A 156 -13.14 7.43 17.14
CA TYR A 156 -11.90 7.16 16.40
C TYR A 156 -12.07 7.41 14.88
N ASP A 157 -13.05 6.78 14.26
CA ASP A 157 -13.29 6.94 12.82
C ASP A 157 -13.91 8.30 12.48
N ALA A 158 -14.77 8.83 13.37
CA ALA A 158 -15.35 10.16 13.19
C ALA A 158 -14.29 11.28 13.24
N GLU A 159 -13.20 11.10 14.01
CA GLU A 159 -12.10 12.06 14.02
C GLU A 159 -11.35 12.10 12.68
N PHE A 160 -11.15 10.95 12.04
CA PHE A 160 -10.61 10.90 10.68
C PHE A 160 -11.50 11.65 9.69
N ARG A 161 -12.81 11.39 9.71
CA ARG A 161 -13.78 12.07 8.86
C ARG A 161 -13.76 13.58 9.08
N ARG A 162 -13.84 14.02 10.33
CA ARG A 162 -13.81 15.45 10.69
C ARG A 162 -12.58 16.16 10.15
N ILE A 163 -11.38 15.52 10.28
CA ILE A 163 -10.13 16.11 9.80
C ILE A 163 -10.09 16.18 8.28
N PHE A 164 -10.57 15.16 7.56
CA PHE A 164 -10.65 15.18 6.09
C PHE A 164 -11.61 16.28 5.61
N GLU A 165 -12.78 16.44 6.24
CA GLU A 165 -13.74 17.47 5.92
C GLU A 165 -13.15 18.88 6.18
N GLU A 166 -12.49 19.09 7.32
CA GLU A 166 -11.81 20.36 7.63
C GLU A 166 -10.71 20.69 6.62
N GLU A 167 -9.88 19.71 6.28
CA GLU A 167 -8.79 19.88 5.33
C GLU A 167 -9.32 20.22 3.93
N TYR A 168 -10.37 19.54 3.50
CA TYR A 168 -11.04 19.80 2.22
C TYR A 168 -11.58 21.22 2.15
N GLU A 169 -12.42 21.62 3.09
CA GLU A 169 -13.07 22.94 3.10
C GLU A 169 -12.05 24.08 3.20
N ALA A 170 -10.96 23.90 3.97
CA ALA A 170 -9.96 24.94 4.18
C ALA A 170 -8.97 25.11 3.04
N ASN A 171 -8.58 24.04 2.34
CA ASN A 171 -7.38 24.05 1.49
C ASN A 171 -7.60 23.51 0.07
N TRP A 172 -8.65 22.73 -0.19
CA TRP A 172 -8.75 21.94 -1.41
C TRP A 172 -10.02 22.15 -2.23
N LYS A 173 -11.11 22.58 -1.62
CA LYS A 173 -12.42 22.68 -2.28
C LYS A 173 -12.40 23.46 -3.59
N GLU A 174 -11.90 24.70 -3.55
CA GLU A 174 -11.82 25.56 -4.75
C GLU A 174 -10.94 24.91 -5.83
N LYS A 175 -9.80 24.31 -5.44
CA LYS A 175 -8.88 23.63 -6.37
C LYS A 175 -9.52 22.41 -7.02
N PHE A 176 -10.30 21.62 -6.26
CA PHE A 176 -11.02 20.46 -6.76
C PHE A 176 -12.12 20.86 -7.74
N GLU A 177 -12.88 21.91 -7.39
CA GLU A 177 -13.91 22.49 -8.27
C GLU A 177 -13.28 22.99 -9.59
N GLU A 178 -12.17 23.72 -9.54
CA GLU A 178 -11.44 24.20 -10.72
C GLU A 178 -10.87 23.05 -11.59
N ALA A 179 -10.40 21.99 -10.97
CA ALA A 179 -9.87 20.81 -11.64
C ALA A 179 -10.96 19.85 -12.15
N GLY A 180 -12.22 20.04 -11.75
CA GLY A 180 -13.35 19.18 -12.10
C GLY A 180 -13.27 17.78 -11.50
N ILE A 181 -12.68 17.64 -10.30
CA ILE A 181 -12.58 16.41 -9.53
C ILE A 181 -13.39 16.50 -8.23
N GLU A 182 -13.86 15.36 -7.74
CA GLU A 182 -14.77 15.29 -6.60
C GLU A 182 -14.09 14.70 -5.34
N TYR A 183 -14.40 15.28 -4.17
CA TYR A 183 -14.18 14.63 -2.88
C TYR A 183 -15.48 13.99 -2.39
N PHE A 184 -15.44 12.68 -2.14
CA PHE A 184 -16.59 11.90 -1.71
C PHE A 184 -16.28 11.07 -0.45
N PHE A 185 -17.09 11.26 0.59
CA PHE A 185 -17.04 10.44 1.81
C PHE A 185 -18.18 9.44 1.84
N THR A 186 -17.90 8.20 2.24
CA THR A 186 -18.91 7.18 2.50
C THR A 186 -18.45 6.16 3.56
N LEU A 187 -19.36 5.32 4.06
CA LEU A 187 -19.00 4.20 4.93
C LEU A 187 -18.21 3.16 4.14
N ILE A 188 -17.26 2.50 4.79
CA ILE A 188 -16.34 1.57 4.10
C ILE A 188 -17.06 0.39 3.42
N ASP A 189 -18.10 -0.14 4.03
CA ASP A 189 -18.92 -1.19 3.43
C ASP A 189 -19.69 -0.70 2.19
N ASP A 190 -20.18 0.54 2.20
CA ASP A 190 -20.80 1.16 1.03
C ASP A 190 -19.75 1.47 -0.05
N ALA A 191 -18.54 1.93 0.33
CA ALA A 191 -17.43 2.11 -0.60
C ALA A 191 -17.11 0.83 -1.36
N VAL A 192 -16.97 -0.30 -0.66
CA VAL A 192 -16.73 -1.61 -1.29
C VAL A 192 -17.82 -1.93 -2.32
N ALA A 193 -19.09 -1.73 -1.97
CA ALA A 193 -20.20 -2.01 -2.87
C ALA A 193 -20.25 -1.08 -4.10
N ARG A 194 -19.87 0.21 -3.92
CA ARG A 194 -19.82 1.21 -5.00
C ARG A 194 -18.66 0.98 -5.94
N ILE A 195 -17.49 0.69 -5.40
CA ILE A 195 -16.26 0.43 -6.19
C ILE A 195 -16.47 -0.74 -7.15
N MET A 196 -17.10 -1.82 -6.70
CA MET A 196 -17.42 -2.98 -7.55
C MET A 196 -18.35 -2.65 -8.72
N LYS A 197 -19.04 -1.52 -8.68
CA LYS A 197 -20.00 -1.06 -9.72
C LYS A 197 -19.46 0.17 -10.48
N SER A 198 -18.34 0.74 -10.07
CA SER A 198 -17.75 1.93 -10.66
C SER A 198 -16.99 1.60 -11.96
N GLU A 199 -16.65 2.63 -12.69
CA GLU A 199 -15.69 2.54 -13.81
C GLU A 199 -14.23 2.62 -13.35
N GLY A 200 -13.98 2.89 -12.09
CA GLY A 200 -12.67 3.25 -11.55
C GLY A 200 -12.37 4.75 -11.71
N GLY A 201 -11.10 5.11 -11.72
CA GLY A 201 -10.66 6.50 -11.93
C GLY A 201 -10.66 7.35 -10.65
N MET A 202 -10.47 6.75 -9.48
CA MET A 202 -10.40 7.46 -8.23
C MET A 202 -9.22 7.02 -7.36
N LEU A 203 -8.84 7.87 -6.42
CA LEU A 203 -8.05 7.52 -5.25
C LEU A 203 -8.99 7.11 -4.12
N TRP A 204 -8.88 5.89 -3.63
CA TRP A 204 -9.59 5.45 -2.43
C TRP A 204 -8.69 5.56 -1.19
N ALA A 205 -8.94 6.57 -0.37
CA ALA A 205 -8.25 6.80 0.89
C ALA A 205 -8.84 5.92 2.00
N CYS A 206 -7.97 5.18 2.68
CA CYS A 206 -8.33 4.22 3.73
C CYS A 206 -7.43 4.34 4.94
N LYS A 207 -7.96 4.04 6.13
CA LYS A 207 -7.14 3.84 7.33
C LYS A 207 -6.15 2.70 7.11
N ASN A 208 -5.20 2.55 8.03
CA ASN A 208 -4.05 1.64 7.85
C ASN A 208 -4.46 0.20 7.52
N TYR A 209 -5.28 -0.44 8.36
CA TYR A 209 -5.72 -1.82 8.14
C TYR A 209 -6.66 -1.95 6.95
N ASP A 210 -7.62 -1.05 6.83
CA ASP A 210 -8.57 -1.04 5.73
C ASP A 210 -7.84 -0.92 4.39
N GLY A 211 -6.86 -0.01 4.31
CA GLY A 211 -6.04 0.19 3.11
C GLY A 211 -5.14 -0.99 2.75
N ASP A 212 -4.65 -1.73 3.75
CA ASP A 212 -3.89 -2.96 3.50
C ASP A 212 -4.76 -4.02 2.80
N VAL A 213 -5.91 -4.32 3.40
CA VAL A 213 -6.82 -5.34 2.87
C VAL A 213 -7.40 -4.95 1.52
N MET A 214 -7.84 -3.69 1.38
CA MET A 214 -8.47 -3.23 0.15
C MET A 214 -7.50 -3.11 -1.02
N SER A 215 -6.24 -2.73 -0.77
CA SER A 215 -5.24 -2.70 -1.84
C SER A 215 -4.89 -4.09 -2.37
N ASP A 216 -4.83 -5.10 -1.51
CA ASP A 216 -4.60 -6.49 -1.93
C ASP A 216 -5.80 -7.03 -2.72
N MET A 217 -7.02 -6.68 -2.33
CA MET A 217 -8.23 -6.99 -3.09
C MET A 217 -8.18 -6.37 -4.50
N LEU A 218 -7.87 -5.08 -4.60
CA LEU A 218 -7.78 -4.39 -5.89
C LEU A 218 -6.66 -4.96 -6.77
N ALA A 219 -5.48 -5.23 -6.20
CA ALA A 219 -4.37 -5.82 -6.93
C ALA A 219 -4.74 -7.22 -7.48
N SER A 220 -5.39 -8.04 -6.65
CA SER A 220 -5.88 -9.36 -7.07
C SER A 220 -6.92 -9.24 -8.18
N ALA A 221 -7.84 -8.27 -8.08
CA ALA A 221 -8.86 -8.03 -9.10
C ALA A 221 -8.28 -7.49 -10.43
N ASN A 222 -7.10 -6.86 -10.40
CA ASN A 222 -6.33 -6.47 -11.59
C ASN A 222 -5.40 -7.59 -12.12
N GLY A 223 -5.58 -8.82 -11.67
CA GLY A 223 -4.91 -10.02 -12.20
C GLY A 223 -3.78 -10.56 -11.33
N SER A 224 -2.99 -9.73 -10.66
CA SER A 224 -1.91 -10.18 -9.78
C SER A 224 -1.50 -9.12 -8.75
N LEU A 225 -1.16 -9.56 -7.54
CA LEU A 225 -0.52 -8.73 -6.51
C LEU A 225 0.81 -8.10 -6.98
N ALA A 226 1.50 -8.74 -7.93
CA ALA A 226 2.74 -8.23 -8.50
C ALA A 226 2.54 -7.14 -9.57
N MET A 227 1.29 -6.79 -9.87
CA MET A 227 0.92 -5.69 -10.77
C MET A 227 0.45 -4.45 -10.02
N MET A 228 1.04 -4.18 -8.86
CA MET A 228 0.71 -3.02 -8.03
C MET A 228 2.00 -2.32 -7.58
N THR A 229 2.12 -1.02 -7.88
CA THR A 229 3.18 -0.17 -7.33
C THR A 229 2.90 0.14 -5.86
N SER A 230 3.93 0.52 -5.10
CA SER A 230 3.77 0.97 -3.72
C SER A 230 4.83 2.00 -3.37
N VAL A 231 4.41 3.15 -2.89
CA VAL A 231 5.30 4.20 -2.38
C VAL A 231 4.77 4.78 -1.08
N LEU A 232 5.61 4.81 -0.06
CA LEU A 232 5.36 5.57 1.17
C LEU A 232 5.83 7.02 0.96
N VAL A 233 4.93 7.96 1.13
CA VAL A 233 5.21 9.40 1.12
C VAL A 233 5.09 9.91 2.55
N SER A 234 6.24 10.26 3.14
CA SER A 234 6.32 10.80 4.50
C SER A 234 6.01 12.29 4.52
N PRO A 235 5.32 12.82 5.56
CA PRO A 235 5.11 14.26 5.72
C PRO A 235 6.40 15.05 5.92
N HIS A 236 7.51 14.35 6.15
CA HIS A 236 8.85 14.93 6.32
C HIS A 236 9.69 14.96 5.03
N GLY A 237 9.06 14.68 3.87
CA GLY A 237 9.74 14.72 2.57
C GLY A 237 10.57 13.48 2.25
N TYR A 238 10.30 12.34 2.91
CA TYR A 238 10.96 11.07 2.63
C TYR A 238 10.07 10.16 1.80
N PHE A 239 10.70 9.37 0.93
CA PHE A 239 10.00 8.42 0.04
C PHE A 239 10.59 7.03 0.20
N GLU A 240 9.72 6.04 0.37
CA GLU A 240 10.14 4.64 0.41
C GLU A 240 9.31 3.85 -0.60
N TYR A 241 10.01 3.27 -1.57
CA TYR A 241 9.43 2.44 -2.61
C TYR A 241 9.56 0.96 -2.26
N GLU A 242 8.52 0.20 -2.50
CA GLU A 242 8.50 -1.25 -2.25
C GLU A 242 7.61 -1.97 -3.26
N ALA A 243 7.79 -3.28 -3.42
CA ALA A 243 6.77 -4.12 -4.04
C ALA A 243 5.59 -4.27 -3.07
N ALA A 244 4.36 -4.14 -3.57
CA ALA A 244 3.15 -4.26 -2.75
C ALA A 244 2.92 -5.69 -2.21
N HIS A 245 3.48 -6.71 -2.88
CA HIS A 245 3.35 -8.12 -2.50
C HIS A 245 4.38 -8.58 -1.45
N GLY A 246 4.17 -9.77 -0.89
CA GLY A 246 5.10 -10.42 0.04
C GLY A 246 6.32 -11.07 -0.65
N THR A 247 7.06 -11.89 0.11
CA THR A 247 8.37 -12.44 -0.28
C THR A 247 8.32 -13.63 -1.24
N VAL A 248 7.14 -14.14 -1.60
CA VAL A 248 6.94 -15.30 -2.49
C VAL A 248 7.84 -16.50 -2.11
N GLN A 249 7.97 -16.80 -0.81
CA GLN A 249 8.88 -17.83 -0.25
C GLN A 249 8.79 -19.18 -0.94
N LYS A 250 7.59 -19.57 -1.40
CA LYS A 250 7.40 -20.83 -2.11
C LYS A 250 8.28 -20.94 -3.35
N HIS A 251 8.48 -19.87 -4.10
CA HIS A 251 9.39 -19.84 -5.26
C HIS A 251 10.85 -19.87 -4.81
N TYR A 252 11.18 -19.19 -3.71
CA TYR A 252 12.53 -19.21 -3.16
C TYR A 252 12.96 -20.65 -2.76
N TYR A 253 12.10 -21.39 -2.06
CA TYR A 253 12.42 -22.78 -1.71
C TYR A 253 12.59 -23.68 -2.93
N LYS A 254 11.74 -23.54 -3.94
CA LYS A 254 11.89 -24.25 -5.21
C LYS A 254 13.21 -23.92 -5.88
N HIS A 255 13.61 -22.66 -5.90
CA HIS A 255 14.91 -22.25 -6.44
C HIS A 255 16.08 -22.91 -5.66
N LEU A 256 16.01 -22.99 -4.33
CA LEU A 256 17.03 -23.71 -3.53
C LEU A 256 17.12 -25.22 -3.85
N GLU A 257 16.01 -25.80 -4.28
CA GLU A 257 15.94 -27.21 -4.74
C GLU A 257 16.39 -27.37 -6.19
N GLY A 258 16.81 -26.29 -6.87
CA GLY A 258 17.25 -26.29 -8.26
C GLY A 258 16.13 -26.29 -9.29
N GLU A 259 14.87 -26.04 -8.86
CA GLU A 259 13.74 -25.89 -9.76
C GLU A 259 13.73 -24.52 -10.44
N THR A 260 13.36 -24.50 -11.71
CA THR A 260 13.08 -23.25 -12.43
C THR A 260 11.79 -22.62 -11.89
N THR A 261 11.83 -21.33 -11.60
CA THR A 261 10.67 -20.57 -11.12
C THR A 261 10.25 -19.51 -12.13
N SER A 262 8.99 -19.12 -12.08
CA SER A 262 8.41 -18.04 -12.90
C SER A 262 7.77 -17.02 -11.96
N THR A 263 8.62 -16.18 -11.35
CA THR A 263 8.21 -15.12 -10.42
C THR A 263 7.99 -13.83 -11.17
N ASN A 264 6.87 -13.17 -10.92
CA ASN A 264 6.60 -11.85 -11.47
C ASN A 264 7.40 -10.78 -10.71
N SER A 265 8.31 -10.12 -11.41
CA SER A 265 9.20 -9.09 -10.87
C SER A 265 8.71 -7.66 -11.14
N MET A 266 7.56 -7.48 -11.82
CA MET A 266 7.05 -6.16 -12.23
C MET A 266 6.99 -5.15 -11.08
N ALA A 267 6.34 -5.49 -9.97
CA ALA A 267 6.21 -4.57 -8.84
C ALA A 267 7.57 -4.15 -8.25
N LEU A 268 8.57 -5.06 -8.23
CA LEU A 268 9.90 -4.73 -7.73
C LEU A 268 10.68 -3.85 -8.73
N ILE A 269 10.56 -4.11 -10.02
CA ILE A 269 11.14 -3.25 -11.07
C ILE A 269 10.55 -1.85 -10.95
N PHE A 270 9.23 -1.71 -10.82
CA PHE A 270 8.57 -0.43 -10.66
C PHE A 270 8.88 0.27 -9.33
N ALA A 271 9.20 -0.46 -8.28
CA ALA A 271 9.74 0.13 -7.04
C ALA A 271 11.11 0.76 -7.27
N TRP A 272 11.99 0.10 -8.00
CA TRP A 272 13.30 0.64 -8.37
C TRP A 272 13.19 1.83 -9.32
N THR A 273 12.37 1.75 -10.37
CA THR A 273 12.20 2.86 -11.32
C THR A 273 11.54 4.07 -10.67
N GLY A 274 10.56 3.87 -9.77
CA GLY A 274 9.97 4.93 -8.97
C GLY A 274 11.00 5.64 -8.08
N CYS A 275 11.88 4.87 -7.43
CA CYS A 275 12.99 5.43 -6.66
C CYS A 275 13.98 6.20 -7.53
N LEU A 276 14.33 5.68 -8.71
CA LEU A 276 15.22 6.36 -9.66
C LEU A 276 14.61 7.68 -10.16
N LYS A 277 13.33 7.70 -10.49
CA LYS A 277 12.60 8.92 -10.88
C LYS A 277 12.64 9.96 -9.75
N LYS A 278 12.34 9.54 -8.51
CA LYS A 278 12.41 10.46 -7.36
C LYS A 278 13.84 10.91 -7.07
N ARG A 279 14.84 10.05 -7.24
CA ARG A 279 16.25 10.44 -7.12
C ARG A 279 16.66 11.43 -8.18
N ALA A 280 16.21 11.22 -9.44
CA ALA A 280 16.43 12.14 -10.55
C ALA A 280 15.86 13.53 -10.26
N GLU A 281 14.67 13.60 -9.69
CA GLU A 281 14.03 14.86 -9.26
C GLU A 281 14.86 15.55 -8.17
N LEU A 282 15.30 14.81 -7.15
CA LEU A 282 16.06 15.35 -6.01
C LEU A 282 17.48 15.80 -6.39
N ASP A 283 18.09 15.21 -7.42
CA ASP A 283 19.46 15.51 -7.89
C ASP A 283 19.49 16.38 -9.14
N GLU A 284 18.32 16.74 -9.68
CA GLU A 284 18.18 17.48 -10.94
C GLU A 284 18.88 16.76 -12.13
N THR A 285 18.74 15.42 -12.20
CA THR A 285 19.32 14.55 -13.23
C THR A 285 18.22 13.92 -14.11
N PRO A 286 17.61 14.66 -15.03
CA PRO A 286 16.45 14.19 -15.82
C PRO A 286 16.74 12.94 -16.66
N GLU A 287 17.98 12.73 -17.09
CA GLU A 287 18.41 11.55 -17.85
C GLU A 287 18.24 10.25 -17.05
N VAL A 288 18.39 10.27 -15.72
CA VAL A 288 18.11 9.10 -14.86
C VAL A 288 16.61 8.83 -14.81
N GLY A 289 15.79 9.88 -14.79
CA GLY A 289 14.33 9.76 -14.85
C GLY A 289 13.85 9.16 -16.18
N GLU A 290 14.41 9.61 -17.30
CA GLU A 290 14.10 9.07 -18.63
C GLU A 290 14.55 7.62 -18.78
N PHE A 291 15.71 7.25 -18.24
CA PHE A 291 16.16 5.88 -18.22
C PHE A 291 15.18 4.98 -17.42
N ALA A 292 14.75 5.42 -16.24
CA ALA A 292 13.77 4.71 -15.44
C ALA A 292 12.43 4.52 -16.18
N LYS A 293 11.98 5.52 -16.92
CA LYS A 293 10.78 5.43 -17.75
C LYS A 293 10.92 4.39 -18.88
N LYS A 294 12.07 4.35 -19.56
CA LYS A 294 12.35 3.34 -20.59
C LYS A 294 12.32 1.92 -20.02
N ILE A 295 12.78 1.69 -18.77
CA ILE A 295 12.68 0.39 -18.11
C ILE A 295 11.20 0.00 -17.89
N GLU A 296 10.35 0.92 -17.45
CA GLU A 296 8.92 0.67 -17.28
C GLU A 296 8.25 0.32 -18.61
N GLU A 297 8.50 1.11 -19.66
CA GLU A 297 7.99 0.85 -20.99
C GLU A 297 8.44 -0.53 -21.52
N ALA A 298 9.72 -0.85 -21.41
CA ALA A 298 10.26 -2.15 -21.81
C ALA A 298 9.61 -3.31 -21.05
N SER A 299 9.34 -3.10 -19.76
CA SER A 299 8.68 -4.12 -18.91
C SER A 299 7.23 -4.36 -19.33
N ILE A 300 6.47 -3.30 -19.60
CA ILE A 300 5.09 -3.37 -20.09
C ILE A 300 5.06 -4.05 -21.47
N GLU A 301 5.88 -3.61 -22.41
CA GLU A 301 5.96 -4.16 -23.76
C GLU A 301 6.37 -5.63 -23.78
N THR A 302 7.19 -6.08 -22.82
CA THR A 302 7.55 -7.49 -22.65
C THR A 302 6.32 -8.33 -22.38
N VAL A 303 5.49 -7.92 -21.41
CA VAL A 303 4.24 -8.61 -21.11
C VAL A 303 3.28 -8.57 -22.29
N GLU A 304 3.09 -7.41 -22.91
CA GLU A 304 2.18 -7.21 -24.05
C GLU A 304 2.62 -7.96 -25.31
N SER A 305 3.91 -8.24 -25.47
CA SER A 305 4.43 -9.08 -26.56
C SER A 305 4.20 -10.58 -26.33
N GLY A 306 3.66 -10.97 -25.16
CA GLY A 306 3.32 -12.34 -24.83
C GLY A 306 4.34 -13.08 -23.96
N ALA A 307 5.52 -12.51 -23.67
CA ALA A 307 6.47 -13.10 -22.73
C ALA A 307 6.12 -12.69 -21.31
N MET A 308 5.59 -13.62 -20.51
CA MET A 308 5.04 -13.27 -19.20
C MET A 308 5.28 -14.32 -18.12
N PRO A 309 5.35 -13.92 -16.84
CA PRO A 309 5.44 -14.85 -15.71
C PRO A 309 4.14 -15.63 -15.52
N GLY A 310 4.24 -16.72 -14.77
CA GLY A 310 3.18 -17.72 -14.66
C GLY A 310 1.88 -17.24 -13.99
N ASP A 311 1.91 -16.19 -13.19
CA ASP A 311 0.72 -15.57 -12.61
C ASP A 311 -0.08 -14.80 -13.68
N LEU A 312 0.60 -14.02 -14.54
CA LEU A 312 -0.03 -13.28 -15.63
C LEU A 312 -0.49 -14.21 -16.75
N MET A 313 0.26 -15.26 -17.05
CA MET A 313 -0.14 -16.27 -18.06
C MET A 313 -1.50 -16.89 -17.80
N ARG A 314 -1.95 -16.92 -16.54
CA ARG A 314 -3.25 -17.49 -16.13
C ARG A 314 -4.44 -16.57 -16.37
N VAL A 315 -4.18 -15.27 -16.48
CA VAL A 315 -5.20 -14.22 -16.50
C VAL A 315 -5.14 -13.36 -17.76
N ALA A 316 -4.09 -13.52 -18.56
CA ALA A 316 -3.94 -12.83 -19.84
C ALA A 316 -4.96 -13.31 -20.87
N ASP A 317 -5.30 -12.41 -21.78
CA ASP A 317 -6.14 -12.75 -22.93
C ASP A 317 -5.51 -13.90 -23.73
N PRO A 318 -6.32 -14.83 -24.25
CA PRO A 318 -5.81 -15.90 -25.08
C PRO A 318 -5.16 -15.37 -26.37
N ASP A 319 -3.84 -15.54 -26.51
CA ASP A 319 -3.10 -15.22 -27.73
C ASP A 319 -2.06 -16.35 -27.99
N PRO A 320 -1.93 -16.87 -29.25
CA PRO A 320 -0.92 -17.84 -29.59
C PRO A 320 0.52 -17.41 -29.33
N LYS A 321 0.78 -16.12 -29.18
CA LYS A 321 2.09 -15.56 -28.82
C LYS A 321 2.43 -15.69 -27.36
N ASN A 322 1.43 -15.90 -26.50
CA ASN A 322 1.64 -15.96 -25.06
C ASN A 322 2.46 -17.19 -24.70
N ARG A 323 3.55 -16.95 -23.98
CA ARG A 323 4.42 -17.99 -23.44
C ARG A 323 4.80 -17.67 -22.01
N GLN A 324 4.73 -18.67 -21.16
CA GLN A 324 5.27 -18.55 -19.82
C GLN A 324 6.79 -18.59 -19.90
N VAL A 325 7.44 -17.65 -19.22
CA VAL A 325 8.91 -17.55 -19.11
C VAL A 325 9.36 -17.78 -17.67
N SER A 326 10.62 -18.20 -17.49
CA SER A 326 11.25 -18.23 -16.18
C SER A 326 11.48 -16.82 -15.63
N THR A 327 11.85 -16.72 -14.35
CA THR A 327 12.18 -15.42 -13.73
C THR A 327 13.35 -14.75 -14.45
N GLU A 328 14.40 -15.51 -14.73
CA GLU A 328 15.60 -15.03 -15.42
C GLU A 328 15.29 -14.63 -16.87
N GLU A 329 14.58 -15.49 -17.60
CA GLU A 329 14.18 -15.22 -18.98
C GLU A 329 13.28 -13.99 -19.08
N PHE A 330 12.41 -13.74 -18.10
CA PHE A 330 11.58 -12.53 -18.07
C PHE A 330 12.44 -11.26 -17.98
N ILE A 331 13.45 -11.26 -17.10
CA ILE A 331 14.38 -10.15 -16.95
C ILE A 331 15.21 -9.95 -18.23
N ASP A 332 15.66 -11.04 -18.86
CA ASP A 332 16.39 -10.96 -20.13
C ASP A 332 15.54 -10.36 -21.24
N CYS A 333 14.28 -10.77 -21.37
CA CYS A 333 13.35 -10.18 -22.36
C CYS A 333 13.16 -8.66 -22.13
N ILE A 334 13.05 -8.23 -20.86
CA ILE A 334 12.96 -6.79 -20.52
C ILE A 334 14.26 -6.08 -20.92
N ARG A 335 15.42 -6.66 -20.63
CA ARG A 335 16.73 -6.09 -20.99
C ARG A 335 16.85 -5.90 -22.49
N GLU A 336 16.50 -6.91 -23.29
CA GLU A 336 16.55 -6.84 -24.76
C GLU A 336 15.70 -5.68 -25.29
N LYS A 337 14.45 -5.53 -24.79
CA LYS A 337 13.58 -4.40 -25.16
C LYS A 337 14.10 -3.05 -24.69
N LEU A 338 14.77 -3.01 -23.55
CA LEU A 338 15.38 -1.78 -23.04
C LEU A 338 16.56 -1.38 -23.94
N GLU A 339 17.42 -2.34 -24.36
CA GLU A 339 18.54 -2.06 -25.26
C GLU A 339 18.08 -1.48 -26.60
N GLU A 340 16.91 -1.88 -27.11
CA GLU A 340 16.31 -1.30 -28.30
C GLU A 340 15.87 0.19 -28.12
N LYS A 341 15.69 0.62 -26.89
CA LYS A 341 15.22 2.00 -26.55
C LYS A 341 16.36 2.95 -26.15
N LEU A 342 17.56 2.41 -25.90
CA LEU A 342 18.73 3.20 -25.48
C LEU A 342 19.49 3.77 -26.68
#